data_2c676d921f9f0d0de69cf0e77f40772d
#
_entry.id   2c676d921f9f0d0de69cf0e77f40772d
#
_cell.length_a   1.000
_cell.length_b   1.000
_cell.length_c   1.000
_cell.angle_alpha   90.00
_cell.angle_beta   90.00
_cell.angle_gamma   90.00
#
_symmetry.space_group_name_H-M   'P 1'
#
loop_
_entity.id
_entity.type
_entity.pdbx_description
1 polymer ?
#
loop_
_entity_poly.entity_id
_entity_poly.type
_entity_poly.pdbx_seq_one_letter_code
_entity_poly.pdbx_strand_id
1 'polypeptide(L)'
;TLDRSSAASDVYKRQVKDYVDIVEIGTPIVINEGLPAVQHLNDNIDGVKVLADLKIMDAADYEVSQAVKFGADVVTILGVAEDASIKAAVEEAHKNGKELLVDMIAVQDLETRAKELDEMGADYIAVHTGYDLQAQGVSPLDSLKTVKSVIKNSKVAVAGGIKPDTIEEVAAENPDLVIVGGGIANADDPVEAAKQCKAAVEGK
;
A
#
# COMPACT_ATOMS: atom_id res chain seq x y z
N THR A 1 15.19 -17.94 -3.54
CA THR A 1 15.58 -16.58 -3.06
C THR A 1 14.90 -15.61 -3.99
N LEU A 2 13.90 -14.88 -3.52
CA LEU A 2 13.30 -13.78 -4.28
C LEU A 2 14.40 -12.77 -4.58
N ASP A 3 14.59 -12.48 -5.87
CA ASP A 3 15.34 -11.30 -6.26
C ASP A 3 14.47 -10.08 -5.91
N ARG A 4 14.90 -9.34 -4.89
CA ARG A 4 14.24 -8.13 -4.38
C ARG A 4 14.88 -6.87 -4.95
N SER A 5 15.60 -6.98 -6.07
CA SER A 5 16.14 -5.82 -6.79
C SER A 5 15.04 -5.10 -7.58
N SER A 6 15.21 -3.80 -7.82
CA SER A 6 14.30 -3.04 -8.67
C SER A 6 14.24 -3.62 -10.07
N ALA A 7 15.37 -4.05 -10.64
CA ALA A 7 15.46 -4.61 -11.98
C ALA A 7 14.59 -5.87 -12.17
N ALA A 8 14.60 -6.81 -11.20
CA ALA A 8 13.74 -8.00 -11.25
C ALA A 8 12.26 -7.64 -11.00
N SER A 9 12.02 -6.69 -10.10
CA SER A 9 10.70 -6.18 -9.79
C SER A 9 10.04 -5.50 -10.99
N ASP A 10 10.79 -4.73 -11.77
CA ASP A 10 10.29 -3.99 -12.94
C ASP A 10 9.78 -4.91 -14.05
N VAL A 11 10.39 -6.08 -14.22
CA VAL A 11 9.99 -7.01 -15.29
C VAL A 11 8.55 -7.43 -15.11
N TYR A 12 8.17 -7.96 -13.92
CA TYR A 12 6.80 -8.40 -13.71
C TYR A 12 5.82 -7.22 -13.55
N LYS A 13 6.25 -6.10 -12.96
CA LYS A 13 5.39 -4.91 -12.80
C LYS A 13 4.95 -4.35 -14.14
N ARG A 14 5.84 -4.27 -15.13
CA ARG A 14 5.46 -3.89 -16.50
C ARG A 14 4.53 -4.90 -17.16
N GLN A 15 4.67 -6.19 -16.86
CA GLN A 15 3.80 -7.24 -17.40
C GLN A 15 2.39 -7.17 -16.82
N VAL A 16 2.24 -6.75 -15.55
CA VAL A 16 0.95 -6.69 -14.85
C VAL A 16 0.27 -5.32 -14.90
N LYS A 17 0.92 -4.28 -15.44
CA LYS A 17 0.42 -2.89 -15.41
C LYS A 17 -1.02 -2.70 -15.92
N ASP A 18 -1.44 -3.50 -16.88
CA ASP A 18 -2.78 -3.41 -17.45
C ASP A 18 -3.87 -4.03 -16.53
N TYR A 19 -3.45 -4.67 -15.44
CA TYR A 19 -4.31 -5.36 -14.47
C TYR A 19 -4.21 -4.76 -13.07
N VAL A 20 -3.54 -3.61 -12.90
CA VAL A 20 -3.39 -2.93 -11.62
C VAL A 20 -3.56 -1.42 -11.81
N ASP A 21 -3.99 -0.73 -10.76
CA ASP A 21 -4.20 0.73 -10.78
C ASP A 21 -3.01 1.45 -10.12
N ILE A 22 -2.32 0.76 -9.21
CA ILE A 22 -1.16 1.25 -8.46
C ILE A 22 -0.08 0.17 -8.44
N VAL A 23 1.16 0.57 -8.66
CA VAL A 23 2.33 -0.30 -8.51
C VAL A 23 3.16 0.19 -7.33
N GLU A 24 3.51 -0.73 -6.42
CA GLU A 24 4.22 -0.41 -5.20
C GLU A 24 5.72 -0.71 -5.30
N ILE A 25 6.56 0.22 -4.85
CA ILE A 25 7.95 -0.04 -4.46
C ILE A 25 7.94 -0.36 -2.97
N GLY A 26 7.97 -1.65 -2.65
CA GLY A 26 7.90 -2.14 -1.27
C GLY A 26 9.14 -1.78 -0.45
N THR A 27 8.97 -1.67 0.87
CA THR A 27 10.03 -1.34 1.83
C THR A 27 11.35 -2.11 1.62
N PRO A 28 11.36 -3.43 1.30
CA PRO A 28 12.62 -4.14 1.08
C PRO A 28 13.43 -3.61 -0.11
N ILE A 29 12.77 -3.12 -1.16
CA ILE A 29 13.45 -2.53 -2.31
C ILE A 29 13.99 -1.15 -1.94
N VAL A 30 13.19 -0.35 -1.23
CA VAL A 30 13.63 0.97 -0.72
C VAL A 30 14.85 0.84 0.18
N ILE A 31 14.89 -0.16 1.06
CA ILE A 31 16.07 -0.41 1.94
C ILE A 31 17.32 -0.75 1.12
N ASN A 32 17.18 -1.52 0.05
CA ASN A 32 18.32 -1.94 -0.77
C ASN A 32 18.82 -0.86 -1.73
N GLU A 33 17.93 -0.07 -2.31
CA GLU A 33 18.24 0.78 -3.47
C GLU A 33 17.85 2.25 -3.28
N GLY A 34 17.11 2.55 -2.19
CA GLY A 34 16.67 3.91 -1.87
C GLY A 34 15.59 4.43 -2.83
N LEU A 35 15.33 5.74 -2.75
CA LEU A 35 14.36 6.44 -3.59
C LEU A 35 14.66 6.39 -5.11
N PRO A 36 15.90 6.22 -5.59
CA PRO A 36 16.15 5.97 -7.02
C PRO A 36 15.34 4.81 -7.60
N ALA A 37 14.95 3.79 -6.79
CA ALA A 37 14.08 2.71 -7.25
C ALA A 37 12.66 3.22 -7.58
N VAL A 38 12.15 4.22 -6.84
CA VAL A 38 10.85 4.87 -7.11
C VAL A 38 10.91 5.60 -8.44
N GLN A 39 11.97 6.41 -8.66
CA GLN A 39 12.17 7.14 -9.91
C GLN A 39 12.30 6.19 -11.09
N HIS A 40 13.11 5.15 -10.94
CA HIS A 40 13.31 4.16 -12.00
C HIS A 40 11.98 3.50 -12.42
N LEU A 41 11.11 3.15 -11.47
CA LEU A 41 9.79 2.62 -11.80
C LEU A 41 8.93 3.69 -12.49
N ASN A 42 8.85 4.90 -11.91
CA ASN A 42 8.07 5.99 -12.48
C ASN A 42 8.47 6.32 -13.92
N ASP A 43 9.76 6.34 -14.23
CA ASP A 43 10.29 6.64 -15.57
C ASP A 43 10.01 5.51 -16.59
N ASN A 44 9.67 4.31 -16.13
CA ASN A 44 9.54 3.12 -16.97
C ASN A 44 8.15 2.48 -16.99
N ILE A 45 7.18 3.08 -16.30
CA ILE A 45 5.81 2.57 -16.27
C ILE A 45 4.81 3.71 -16.48
N ASP A 46 3.95 3.57 -17.48
CA ASP A 46 2.94 4.57 -17.81
C ASP A 46 1.53 4.05 -17.48
N GLY A 47 0.63 4.96 -17.12
CA GLY A 47 -0.80 4.68 -16.98
C GLY A 47 -1.22 4.11 -15.63
N VAL A 48 -0.29 3.96 -14.67
CA VAL A 48 -0.56 3.52 -13.30
C VAL A 48 0.11 4.46 -12.31
N LYS A 49 -0.41 4.56 -11.10
CA LYS A 49 0.22 5.31 -10.01
C LYS A 49 1.39 4.52 -9.41
N VAL A 50 2.39 5.24 -8.88
CA VAL A 50 3.51 4.66 -8.14
C VAL A 50 3.34 4.93 -6.65
N LEU A 51 3.31 3.87 -5.84
CA LEU A 51 3.30 3.94 -4.38
C LEU A 51 4.70 3.65 -3.84
N ALA A 52 5.21 4.55 -2.99
CA ALA A 52 6.45 4.35 -2.25
C ALA A 52 6.15 3.88 -0.82
N ASP A 53 6.44 2.60 -0.52
CA ASP A 53 6.20 2.02 0.81
C ASP A 53 7.39 2.32 1.74
N LEU A 54 7.45 3.56 2.22
CA LEU A 54 8.54 4.06 3.07
C LEU A 54 8.35 3.73 4.54
N LYS A 55 7.09 3.48 4.97
CA LYS A 55 6.75 3.30 6.39
C LYS A 55 7.32 4.40 7.27
N ILE A 56 7.13 5.65 6.84
CA ILE A 56 7.60 6.85 7.54
C ILE A 56 7.16 6.81 9.00
N MET A 57 8.03 7.21 9.90
CA MET A 57 7.75 7.30 11.32
C MET A 57 7.98 8.70 11.89
N ASP A 58 8.91 9.46 11.30
CA ASP A 58 9.37 10.76 11.75
C ASP A 58 9.83 11.62 10.56
N ALA A 59 10.08 12.92 10.76
CA ALA A 59 10.53 13.85 9.72
C ALA A 59 9.67 13.83 8.43
N ALA A 60 8.36 13.69 8.62
CA ALA A 60 7.43 13.24 7.60
C ALA A 60 7.29 14.21 6.41
N ASP A 61 7.31 15.53 6.65
CA ASP A 61 7.31 16.54 5.59
C ASP A 61 8.51 16.39 4.65
N TYR A 62 9.70 16.17 5.23
CA TYR A 62 10.92 15.96 4.47
C TYR A 62 10.86 14.65 3.67
N GLU A 63 10.51 13.52 4.32
CA GLU A 63 10.53 12.21 3.68
C GLU A 63 9.47 12.11 2.58
N VAL A 64 8.26 12.63 2.79
CA VAL A 64 7.21 12.73 1.76
C VAL A 64 7.70 13.59 0.59
N SER A 65 8.30 14.78 0.87
CA SER A 65 8.81 15.66 -0.18
C SER A 65 9.87 14.98 -1.05
N GLN A 66 10.73 14.15 -0.45
CA GLN A 66 11.73 13.39 -1.20
C GLN A 66 11.06 12.30 -2.07
N ALA A 67 10.13 11.51 -1.52
CA ALA A 67 9.41 10.49 -2.29
C ALA A 67 8.71 11.09 -3.52
N VAL A 68 8.03 12.22 -3.34
CA VAL A 68 7.35 12.96 -4.42
C VAL A 68 8.34 13.43 -5.50
N LYS A 69 9.51 13.95 -5.12
CA LYS A 69 10.55 14.35 -6.08
C LYS A 69 11.05 13.17 -6.92
N PHE A 70 11.03 11.97 -6.38
CA PHE A 70 11.39 10.75 -7.09
C PHE A 70 10.23 10.09 -7.82
N GLY A 71 9.06 10.76 -7.89
CA GLY A 71 7.93 10.36 -8.72
C GLY A 71 6.87 9.50 -8.02
N ALA A 72 6.86 9.44 -6.69
CA ALA A 72 5.77 8.78 -5.96
C ALA A 72 4.45 9.55 -6.12
N ASP A 73 3.36 8.84 -6.36
CA ASP A 73 1.98 9.35 -6.37
C ASP A 73 1.30 9.12 -5.02
N VAL A 74 1.68 8.04 -4.34
CA VAL A 74 1.20 7.68 -3.01
C VAL A 74 2.41 7.38 -2.13
N VAL A 75 2.43 7.90 -0.90
CA VAL A 75 3.52 7.66 0.07
C VAL A 75 2.95 7.05 1.34
N THR A 76 3.68 6.13 1.98
CA THR A 76 3.21 5.48 3.21
C THR A 76 3.85 6.05 4.47
N ILE A 77 3.03 6.26 5.50
CA ILE A 77 3.43 6.54 6.88
C ILE A 77 2.81 5.50 7.81
N LEU A 78 3.47 5.20 8.93
CA LEU A 78 2.91 4.28 9.92
C LEU A 78 1.82 4.95 10.78
N GLY A 79 0.71 4.25 11.01
CA GLY A 79 -0.38 4.71 11.87
C GLY A 79 0.01 4.83 13.36
N VAL A 80 1.13 4.22 13.75
CA VAL A 80 1.72 4.34 15.09
C VAL A 80 2.63 5.56 15.23
N ALA A 81 2.86 6.34 14.17
CA ALA A 81 3.59 7.59 14.24
C ALA A 81 2.81 8.66 15.05
N GLU A 82 3.53 9.66 15.53
CA GLU A 82 2.92 10.78 16.25
C GLU A 82 1.97 11.58 15.34
N ASP A 83 0.90 12.12 15.90
CA ASP A 83 -0.09 12.92 15.16
C ASP A 83 0.54 14.08 14.40
N ALA A 84 1.56 14.71 14.98
CA ALA A 84 2.28 15.81 14.34
C ALA A 84 2.95 15.35 13.04
N SER A 85 3.56 14.16 13.04
CA SER A 85 4.21 13.58 11.86
C SER A 85 3.18 13.21 10.79
N ILE A 86 2.04 12.63 11.20
CA ILE A 86 0.97 12.26 10.26
C ILE A 86 0.36 13.49 9.60
N LYS A 87 0.04 14.53 10.38
CA LYS A 87 -0.48 15.80 9.84
C LYS A 87 0.51 16.45 8.87
N ALA A 88 1.80 16.48 9.22
CA ALA A 88 2.83 17.03 8.35
C ALA A 88 2.96 16.22 7.04
N ALA A 89 2.82 14.89 7.10
CA ALA A 89 2.81 14.02 5.92
C ALA A 89 1.60 14.29 5.01
N VAL A 90 0.39 14.41 5.59
CA VAL A 90 -0.84 14.75 4.84
C VAL A 90 -0.69 16.10 4.15
N GLU A 91 -0.27 17.14 4.90
CA GLU A 91 -0.09 18.49 4.35
C GLU A 91 0.91 18.52 3.20
N GLU A 92 2.07 17.85 3.36
CA GLU A 92 3.09 17.83 2.32
C GLU A 92 2.67 17.02 1.09
N ALA A 93 1.99 15.88 1.26
CA ALA A 93 1.44 15.10 0.15
C ALA A 93 0.42 15.93 -0.63
N HIS A 94 -0.57 16.51 0.04
CA HIS A 94 -1.64 17.30 -0.59
C HIS A 94 -1.12 18.58 -1.26
N LYS A 95 -0.15 19.27 -0.67
CA LYS A 95 0.53 20.44 -1.26
C LYS A 95 1.16 20.11 -2.62
N ASN A 96 1.60 18.89 -2.82
CA ASN A 96 2.17 18.39 -4.06
C ASN A 96 1.14 17.69 -4.98
N GLY A 97 -0.15 17.67 -4.61
CA GLY A 97 -1.20 16.96 -5.36
C GLY A 97 -1.05 15.46 -5.34
N LYS A 98 -0.46 14.90 -4.27
CA LYS A 98 -0.22 13.48 -4.05
C LYS A 98 -1.06 12.95 -2.90
N GLU A 99 -1.13 11.63 -2.74
CA GLU A 99 -1.95 10.95 -1.74
C GLU A 99 -1.08 10.34 -0.64
N LEU A 100 -1.61 10.31 0.59
CA LEU A 100 -0.99 9.66 1.72
C LEU A 100 -1.77 8.40 2.11
N LEU A 101 -1.05 7.29 2.25
CA LEU A 101 -1.56 6.04 2.79
C LEU A 101 -1.00 5.82 4.20
N VAL A 102 -1.88 5.69 5.18
CA VAL A 102 -1.48 5.37 6.56
C VAL A 102 -1.56 3.86 6.76
N ASP A 103 -0.41 3.22 7.01
CA ASP A 103 -0.27 1.79 7.26
C ASP A 103 -0.54 1.49 8.75
N MET A 104 -1.61 0.74 9.02
CA MET A 104 -2.07 0.40 10.39
C MET A 104 -1.31 -0.79 11.01
N ILE A 105 -0.19 -1.22 10.41
CA ILE A 105 0.64 -2.28 11.01
C ILE A 105 1.03 -1.91 12.45
N ALA A 106 0.95 -2.85 13.35
CA ALA A 106 1.24 -2.71 14.79
C ALA A 106 0.32 -1.74 15.58
N VAL A 107 -0.67 -1.12 14.98
CA VAL A 107 -1.69 -0.35 15.72
C VAL A 107 -2.54 -1.32 16.55
N GLN A 108 -2.65 -1.05 17.85
CA GLN A 108 -3.36 -1.93 18.80
C GLN A 108 -4.86 -1.61 18.85
N ASP A 109 -5.21 -0.33 18.97
CA ASP A 109 -6.60 0.15 18.94
C ASP A 109 -6.93 0.68 17.55
N LEU A 110 -7.32 -0.24 16.66
CA LEU A 110 -7.63 0.07 15.27
C LEU A 110 -8.82 1.02 15.14
N GLU A 111 -9.84 0.85 15.98
CA GLU A 111 -11.07 1.64 15.89
C GLU A 111 -10.82 3.11 16.22
N THR A 112 -10.19 3.39 17.36
CA THR A 112 -9.88 4.75 17.77
C THR A 112 -8.91 5.40 16.80
N ARG A 113 -7.83 4.69 16.46
CA ARG A 113 -6.80 5.26 15.58
C ARG A 113 -7.30 5.55 14.16
N ALA A 114 -8.13 4.67 13.60
CA ALA A 114 -8.72 4.91 12.28
C ALA A 114 -9.58 6.17 12.23
N LYS A 115 -10.39 6.44 13.27
CA LYS A 115 -11.19 7.69 13.39
C LYS A 115 -10.29 8.94 13.41
N GLU A 116 -9.22 8.90 14.22
CA GLU A 116 -8.27 10.01 14.32
C GLU A 116 -7.58 10.28 12.96
N LEU A 117 -7.16 9.24 12.26
CA LEU A 117 -6.50 9.35 10.96
C LEU A 117 -7.45 9.86 9.86
N ASP A 118 -8.71 9.43 9.89
CA ASP A 118 -9.77 9.91 9.00
C ASP A 118 -10.02 11.41 9.21
N GLU A 119 -10.02 11.88 10.48
CA GLU A 119 -10.14 13.29 10.82
C GLU A 119 -8.89 14.12 10.47
N MET A 120 -7.70 13.51 10.47
CA MET A 120 -6.45 14.15 10.04
C MET A 120 -6.35 14.30 8.52
N GLY A 121 -7.21 13.65 7.74
CA GLY A 121 -7.27 13.80 6.29
C GLY A 121 -6.40 12.81 5.52
N ALA A 122 -6.08 11.65 6.07
CA ALA A 122 -5.44 10.58 5.32
C ALA A 122 -6.29 10.17 4.10
N ASP A 123 -5.66 9.96 2.94
CA ASP A 123 -6.38 9.54 1.74
C ASP A 123 -6.76 8.05 1.82
N TYR A 124 -5.84 7.23 2.33
CA TYR A 124 -6.05 5.80 2.55
C TYR A 124 -5.67 5.42 3.98
N ILE A 125 -6.47 4.57 4.60
CA ILE A 125 -6.15 3.89 5.86
C ILE A 125 -6.06 2.40 5.55
N ALA A 126 -4.84 1.85 5.63
CA ALA A 126 -4.53 0.49 5.22
C ALA A 126 -4.46 -0.46 6.41
N VAL A 127 -5.42 -1.37 6.49
CA VAL A 127 -5.31 -2.53 7.37
C VAL A 127 -4.19 -3.43 6.86
N HIS A 128 -3.23 -3.77 7.70
CA HIS A 128 -2.05 -4.52 7.30
C HIS A 128 -1.70 -5.65 8.27
N THR A 129 -1.82 -6.89 7.80
CA THR A 129 -1.24 -8.05 8.51
C THR A 129 0.22 -8.19 8.12
N GLY A 130 1.12 -7.85 9.02
CA GLY A 130 2.57 -7.91 8.79
C GLY A 130 3.04 -9.32 8.40
N TYR A 131 4.11 -9.39 7.59
CA TYR A 131 4.65 -10.65 7.04
C TYR A 131 4.87 -11.74 8.10
N ASP A 132 5.41 -11.36 9.26
CA ASP A 132 5.70 -12.30 10.35
C ASP A 132 4.43 -12.88 10.99
N LEU A 133 3.32 -12.13 10.99
CA LEU A 133 2.02 -12.59 11.48
C LEU A 133 1.26 -13.45 10.46
N GLN A 134 1.48 -13.23 9.17
CA GLN A 134 0.89 -14.06 8.10
C GLN A 134 1.29 -15.52 8.26
N ALA A 135 2.53 -15.79 8.66
CA ALA A 135 3.03 -17.14 8.93
C ALA A 135 2.31 -17.83 10.09
N GLN A 136 1.61 -17.07 10.95
CA GLN A 136 0.80 -17.57 12.07
C GLN A 136 -0.69 -17.72 11.70
N GLY A 137 -1.05 -17.51 10.42
CA GLY A 137 -2.43 -17.65 9.94
C GLY A 137 -3.34 -16.46 10.29
N VAL A 138 -2.79 -15.31 10.67
CA VAL A 138 -3.58 -14.10 10.94
C VAL A 138 -4.10 -13.53 9.64
N SER A 139 -5.41 -13.31 9.54
CA SER A 139 -6.10 -12.69 8.40
C SER A 139 -6.38 -11.21 8.66
N PRO A 140 -6.33 -10.32 7.65
CA PRO A 140 -6.71 -8.92 7.79
C PRO A 140 -8.23 -8.67 7.81
N LEU A 141 -9.09 -9.68 7.62
CA LEU A 141 -10.53 -9.49 7.39
C LEU A 141 -11.26 -8.82 8.55
N ASP A 142 -11.03 -9.25 9.79
CA ASP A 142 -11.71 -8.66 10.95
C ASP A 142 -11.28 -7.22 11.19
N SER A 143 -9.99 -6.96 10.98
CA SER A 143 -9.43 -5.60 11.06
C SER A 143 -10.02 -4.70 9.96
N LEU A 144 -10.20 -5.23 8.74
CA LEU A 144 -10.83 -4.53 7.62
C LEU A 144 -12.26 -4.10 7.96
N LYS A 145 -13.07 -5.01 8.50
CA LYS A 145 -14.44 -4.70 8.95
C LYS A 145 -14.46 -3.62 10.03
N THR A 146 -13.56 -3.72 10.99
CA THR A 146 -13.43 -2.73 12.07
C THR A 146 -13.14 -1.34 11.52
N VAL A 147 -12.08 -1.18 10.75
CA VAL A 147 -11.69 0.12 10.20
C VAL A 147 -12.77 0.69 9.30
N LYS A 148 -13.31 -0.13 8.39
CA LYS A 148 -14.37 0.29 7.47
C LYS A 148 -15.63 0.78 8.18
N SER A 149 -15.96 0.23 9.34
CA SER A 149 -17.15 0.62 10.10
C SER A 149 -17.08 2.02 10.71
N VAL A 150 -15.87 2.60 10.82
CA VAL A 150 -15.64 3.83 11.59
C VAL A 150 -15.12 5.01 10.78
N ILE A 151 -14.50 4.80 9.63
CA ILE A 151 -14.03 5.86 8.74
C ILE A 151 -15.16 6.38 7.85
N LYS A 152 -15.07 7.66 7.43
CA LYS A 152 -16.12 8.36 6.65
C LYS A 152 -15.58 9.09 5.42
N ASN A 153 -14.36 9.58 5.47
CA ASN A 153 -13.76 10.45 4.47
C ASN A 153 -12.64 9.73 3.71
N SER A 154 -11.80 8.99 4.44
CA SER A 154 -10.70 8.22 3.89
C SER A 154 -11.21 6.98 3.14
N LYS A 155 -10.40 6.49 2.22
CA LYS A 155 -10.58 5.19 1.57
C LYS A 155 -9.97 4.08 2.44
N VAL A 156 -10.61 2.91 2.48
CA VAL A 156 -10.06 1.76 3.20
C VAL A 156 -9.20 0.92 2.25
N ALA A 157 -7.95 0.69 2.66
CA ALA A 157 -7.04 -0.23 2.00
C ALA A 157 -6.82 -1.49 2.85
N VAL A 158 -6.46 -2.59 2.19
CA VAL A 158 -6.14 -3.85 2.88
C VAL A 158 -4.89 -4.49 2.28
N ALA A 159 -3.99 -4.95 3.16
CA ALA A 159 -2.72 -5.58 2.82
C ALA A 159 -2.40 -6.76 3.72
N GLY A 160 -1.56 -7.65 3.22
CA GLY A 160 -0.97 -8.74 3.99
C GLY A 160 -1.59 -10.11 3.75
N GLY A 161 -0.82 -11.00 3.14
CA GLY A 161 -1.18 -12.41 2.91
C GLY A 161 -2.24 -12.67 1.84
N ILE A 162 -2.69 -11.65 1.11
CA ILE A 162 -3.72 -11.77 0.08
C ILE A 162 -3.14 -12.44 -1.17
N LYS A 163 -3.90 -13.41 -1.73
CA LYS A 163 -3.52 -14.21 -2.90
C LYS A 163 -4.75 -14.41 -3.81
N PRO A 164 -4.56 -14.88 -5.05
CA PRO A 164 -5.67 -15.15 -5.96
C PRO A 164 -6.75 -16.10 -5.38
N ASP A 165 -6.36 -17.05 -4.54
CA ASP A 165 -7.26 -18.03 -3.91
C ASP A 165 -8.02 -17.50 -2.69
N THR A 166 -7.60 -16.36 -2.12
CA THR A 166 -8.23 -15.74 -0.94
C THR A 166 -8.83 -14.36 -1.20
N ILE A 167 -8.58 -13.79 -2.37
CA ILE A 167 -8.97 -12.41 -2.68
C ILE A 167 -10.48 -12.21 -2.75
N GLU A 168 -11.26 -13.25 -3.12
CA GLU A 168 -12.72 -13.16 -3.18
C GLU A 168 -13.33 -12.83 -1.81
N GLU A 169 -12.81 -13.42 -0.73
CA GLU A 169 -13.26 -13.14 0.64
C GLU A 169 -12.96 -11.68 1.04
N VAL A 170 -11.77 -11.19 0.68
CA VAL A 170 -11.38 -9.80 0.91
C VAL A 170 -12.23 -8.84 0.08
N ALA A 171 -12.42 -9.19 -1.18
CA ALA A 171 -13.21 -8.42 -2.12
C ALA A 171 -14.68 -8.32 -1.68
N ALA A 172 -15.27 -9.35 -1.08
CA ALA A 172 -16.64 -9.35 -0.55
C ALA A 172 -16.86 -8.28 0.53
N GLU A 173 -15.82 -7.89 1.26
CA GLU A 173 -15.89 -6.79 2.24
C GLU A 173 -15.82 -5.40 1.58
N ASN A 174 -15.66 -5.33 0.27
CA ASN A 174 -15.69 -4.10 -0.52
C ASN A 174 -14.69 -3.02 -0.05
N PRO A 175 -13.37 -3.31 0.07
CA PRO A 175 -12.36 -2.29 0.28
C PRO A 175 -12.21 -1.40 -0.97
N ASP A 176 -11.66 -0.19 -0.78
CA ASP A 176 -11.37 0.74 -1.89
C ASP A 176 -10.06 0.41 -2.59
N LEU A 177 -9.11 -0.24 -1.87
CA LEU A 177 -7.82 -0.66 -2.40
C LEU A 177 -7.41 -2.01 -1.80
N VAL A 178 -6.99 -2.95 -2.66
CA VAL A 178 -6.42 -4.23 -2.24
C VAL A 178 -4.96 -4.31 -2.66
N ILE A 179 -4.05 -4.48 -1.71
CA ILE A 179 -2.61 -4.55 -1.95
C ILE A 179 -2.18 -6.02 -1.96
N VAL A 180 -1.75 -6.51 -3.12
CA VAL A 180 -1.31 -7.90 -3.31
C VAL A 180 0.18 -7.89 -3.68
N GLY A 181 1.03 -8.26 -2.74
CA GLY A 181 2.48 -8.36 -2.96
C GLY A 181 2.89 -9.74 -3.43
N GLY A 182 3.27 -10.60 -2.48
CA GLY A 182 3.76 -11.96 -2.75
C GLY A 182 2.79 -12.86 -3.51
N GLY A 183 1.48 -12.64 -3.38
CA GLY A 183 0.45 -13.39 -4.11
C GLY A 183 0.56 -13.26 -5.63
N ILE A 184 1.07 -12.12 -6.13
CA ILE A 184 1.35 -11.89 -7.55
C ILE A 184 2.84 -12.15 -7.85
N ALA A 185 3.73 -11.53 -7.09
CA ALA A 185 5.17 -11.55 -7.39
C ALA A 185 5.81 -12.94 -7.31
N ASN A 186 5.24 -13.87 -6.53
CA ASN A 186 5.74 -15.23 -6.35
C ASN A 186 4.89 -16.29 -7.08
N ALA A 187 3.89 -15.88 -7.84
CA ALA A 187 3.10 -16.81 -8.65
C ALA A 187 3.94 -17.37 -9.81
N ASP A 188 3.64 -18.60 -10.24
CA ASP A 188 4.25 -19.21 -11.42
C ASP A 188 3.98 -18.37 -12.68
N ASP A 189 2.80 -17.75 -12.77
CA ASP A 189 2.40 -16.76 -13.78
C ASP A 189 1.87 -15.49 -13.08
N PRO A 190 2.71 -14.45 -12.89
CA PRO A 190 2.29 -13.21 -12.25
C PRO A 190 1.21 -12.45 -13.01
N VAL A 191 1.16 -12.56 -14.35
CA VAL A 191 0.16 -11.92 -15.18
C VAL A 191 -1.21 -12.53 -14.96
N GLU A 192 -1.28 -13.86 -14.96
CA GLU A 192 -2.53 -14.57 -14.69
C GLU A 192 -3.02 -14.33 -13.25
N ALA A 193 -2.10 -14.32 -12.27
CA ALA A 193 -2.42 -13.99 -10.88
C ALA A 193 -2.99 -12.58 -10.75
N ALA A 194 -2.40 -11.59 -11.42
CA ALA A 194 -2.90 -10.21 -11.42
C ALA A 194 -4.30 -10.10 -12.06
N LYS A 195 -4.54 -10.80 -13.18
CA LYS A 195 -5.87 -10.84 -13.82
C LYS A 195 -6.93 -11.42 -12.91
N GLN A 196 -6.62 -12.53 -12.24
CA GLN A 196 -7.55 -13.16 -11.29
C GLN A 196 -7.87 -12.22 -10.12
N CYS A 197 -6.85 -11.56 -9.57
CA CYS A 197 -7.04 -10.57 -8.52
C CYS A 197 -7.92 -9.40 -8.98
N LYS A 198 -7.66 -8.84 -10.16
CA LYS A 198 -8.46 -7.74 -10.71
C LYS A 198 -9.91 -8.16 -10.94
N ALA A 199 -10.13 -9.32 -11.54
CA ALA A 199 -11.47 -9.84 -11.81
C ALA A 199 -12.28 -10.04 -10.52
N ALA A 200 -11.66 -10.54 -9.44
CA ALA A 200 -12.31 -10.72 -8.15
C ALA A 200 -12.71 -9.38 -7.50
N VAL A 201 -11.90 -8.35 -7.66
CA VAL A 201 -12.18 -7.00 -7.10
C VAL A 201 -13.23 -6.25 -7.93
N GLU A 202 -13.21 -6.37 -9.27
CA GLU A 202 -14.13 -5.68 -10.19
C GLU A 202 -15.45 -6.44 -10.40
N GLY A 203 -15.48 -7.72 -10.15
CA GLY A 203 -16.65 -8.61 -10.40
C GLY A 203 -17.79 -8.50 -9.38
N LYS A 204 -17.86 -7.42 -8.62
CA LYS A 204 -18.86 -7.16 -7.56
C LYS A 204 -20.09 -6.44 -8.09
#